data_103042be108a3496e41d0a48867525d7
#
_entry.id   103042be108a3496e41d0a48867525d7
#
_cell.length_a   1.000
_cell.length_b   1.000
_cell.length_c   1.000
_cell.angle_alpha   90.00
_cell.angle_beta   90.00
_cell.angle_gamma   90.00
#
_symmetry.space_group_name_H-M   'P 1'
#
loop_
_entity.id
_entity.type
_entity.pdbx_description
1 polymer ?
#
loop_
_entity_poly.entity_id
_entity_poly.type
_entity_poly.pdbx_seq_one_letter_code
_entity_poly.pdbx_strand_id
1 'polypeptide(L)'
;MVELIVIEVMKHRVDWNNICLTAKKNIHQDVEAGNLNLALKKIRSVLNIEINSSIYRDDELESILLKISDILFPEECLFHPIQGNYVFCDSMMWDDHGLTQQYLSAIMNMGVNILYIKTELSDHPSEEIQSMLDKYEKASVIKISKDTDFVKSIQLIYNSIVEYRPEKIFIHSFSCLDVVVLNKIASSIRYRINLGSHLTWVGINCTDIMLEFDDFGYTVSLEKRCFPKNKMFKLPFYPVLDSHCFEGFDFPLQEGAVLMFTGNL
;
A
#
# COMPACT_ATOMS: atom_id res chain seq x y z
N MET A 1 -21.87 -36.74 -15.96
CA MET A 1 -22.56 -35.42 -15.80
C MET A 1 -21.63 -34.37 -15.13
N VAL A 2 -20.81 -34.74 -14.16
CA VAL A 2 -19.88 -33.82 -13.51
C VAL A 2 -18.71 -33.40 -14.44
N GLU A 3 -18.18 -34.33 -15.25
CA GLU A 3 -17.12 -34.04 -16.24
C GLU A 3 -17.54 -33.05 -17.34
N LEU A 4 -18.80 -33.11 -17.77
CA LEU A 4 -19.32 -32.18 -18.77
C LEU A 4 -19.46 -30.73 -18.24
N ILE A 5 -19.80 -30.58 -16.96
CA ILE A 5 -19.91 -29.26 -16.30
C ILE A 5 -18.54 -28.62 -16.13
N VAL A 6 -17.50 -29.42 -15.80
CA VAL A 6 -16.12 -28.94 -15.69
C VAL A 6 -15.57 -28.47 -17.04
N ILE A 7 -15.94 -29.17 -18.16
CA ILE A 7 -15.50 -28.79 -19.49
C ILE A 7 -16.21 -27.53 -19.97
N GLU A 8 -17.47 -27.31 -19.60
CA GLU A 8 -18.21 -26.09 -19.97
C GLU A 8 -17.78 -24.86 -19.20
N VAL A 9 -17.42 -25.00 -17.92
CA VAL A 9 -16.81 -23.93 -17.10
C VAL A 9 -15.41 -23.56 -17.60
N MET A 10 -14.66 -24.51 -18.16
CA MET A 10 -13.35 -24.23 -18.77
C MET A 10 -13.44 -23.54 -20.15
N LYS A 11 -14.58 -23.53 -20.82
CA LYS A 11 -14.77 -22.87 -22.13
C LYS A 11 -14.94 -21.35 -22.04
N HIS A 12 -15.27 -20.80 -20.89
CA HIS A 12 -15.32 -19.36 -20.66
C HIS A 12 -14.16 -18.92 -19.76
N ARG A 13 -12.92 -19.15 -20.18
CA ARG A 13 -11.79 -18.44 -19.58
C ARG A 13 -11.99 -16.95 -19.88
N VAL A 14 -12.34 -16.20 -18.86
CA VAL A 14 -12.34 -14.74 -18.92
C VAL A 14 -10.94 -14.29 -19.33
N ASP A 15 -10.83 -13.60 -20.45
CA ASP A 15 -9.57 -13.03 -20.90
C ASP A 15 -9.28 -11.75 -20.10
N TRP A 16 -8.73 -11.93 -18.91
CA TRP A 16 -8.38 -10.84 -18.00
C TRP A 16 -7.42 -9.84 -18.62
N ASN A 17 -6.50 -10.30 -19.49
CA ASN A 17 -5.56 -9.43 -20.17
C ASN A 17 -6.29 -8.47 -21.12
N ASN A 18 -7.24 -8.96 -21.90
CA ASN A 18 -8.01 -8.11 -22.80
C ASN A 18 -8.93 -7.14 -22.04
N ILE A 19 -9.48 -7.57 -20.90
CA ILE A 19 -10.27 -6.69 -20.02
C ILE A 19 -9.39 -5.56 -19.48
N CYS A 20 -8.20 -5.86 -18.96
CA CYS A 20 -7.27 -4.85 -18.47
C CYS A 20 -6.82 -3.90 -19.57
N LEU A 21 -6.46 -4.40 -20.76
CA LEU A 21 -6.09 -3.57 -21.91
C LEU A 21 -7.22 -2.62 -22.32
N THR A 22 -8.45 -3.11 -22.38
CA THR A 22 -9.61 -2.29 -22.71
C THR A 22 -9.89 -1.25 -21.64
N ALA A 23 -9.78 -1.64 -20.36
CA ALA A 23 -9.95 -0.72 -19.24
C ALA A 23 -8.90 0.39 -19.26
N LYS A 24 -7.63 0.08 -19.52
CA LYS A 24 -6.54 1.07 -19.62
C LYS A 24 -6.78 2.08 -20.74
N LYS A 25 -7.23 1.64 -21.92
CA LYS A 25 -7.64 2.56 -22.99
C LYS A 25 -8.74 3.53 -22.57
N ASN A 26 -9.75 3.02 -21.86
CA ASN A 26 -10.83 3.86 -21.33
C ASN A 26 -10.32 4.81 -20.23
N ILE A 27 -9.34 4.40 -19.42
CA ILE A 27 -8.72 5.25 -18.41
C ILE A 27 -7.99 6.43 -19.07
N HIS A 28 -7.23 6.19 -20.14
CA HIS A 28 -6.58 7.24 -20.92
C HIS A 28 -7.60 8.27 -21.45
N GLN A 29 -8.72 7.81 -22.00
CA GLN A 29 -9.79 8.68 -22.49
C GLN A 29 -10.40 9.52 -21.36
N ASP A 30 -10.65 8.92 -20.18
CA ASP A 30 -11.18 9.66 -19.03
C ASP A 30 -10.20 10.73 -18.53
N VAL A 31 -8.89 10.42 -18.50
CA VAL A 31 -7.86 11.39 -18.11
C VAL A 31 -7.82 12.55 -19.12
N GLU A 32 -7.86 12.27 -20.42
CA GLU A 32 -7.88 13.30 -21.47
C GLU A 32 -9.14 14.17 -21.43
N ALA A 33 -10.27 13.58 -21.05
CA ALA A 33 -11.54 14.29 -20.88
C ALA A 33 -11.63 15.05 -19.52
N GLY A 34 -10.63 14.95 -18.64
CA GLY A 34 -10.65 15.55 -17.31
C GLY A 34 -11.51 14.80 -16.27
N ASN A 35 -12.00 13.61 -16.59
CA ASN A 35 -12.83 12.78 -15.70
C ASN A 35 -11.97 12.01 -14.67
N LEU A 36 -11.14 12.72 -13.92
CA LEU A 36 -10.09 12.12 -13.07
C LEU A 36 -10.64 11.18 -11.99
N ASN A 37 -11.77 11.51 -11.37
CA ASN A 37 -12.39 10.61 -10.39
C ASN A 37 -12.80 9.26 -10.99
N LEU A 38 -13.30 9.26 -12.23
CA LEU A 38 -13.68 8.04 -12.93
C LEU A 38 -12.44 7.24 -13.34
N ALA A 39 -11.41 7.93 -13.83
CA ALA A 39 -10.12 7.32 -14.17
C ALA A 39 -9.51 6.59 -12.96
N LEU A 40 -9.44 7.25 -11.79
CA LEU A 40 -8.91 6.68 -10.54
C LEU A 40 -9.71 5.46 -10.06
N LYS A 41 -11.06 5.50 -10.17
CA LYS A 41 -11.91 4.35 -9.88
C LYS A 41 -11.58 3.16 -10.78
N LYS A 42 -11.39 3.40 -12.08
CA LYS A 42 -11.04 2.35 -13.03
C LYS A 42 -9.63 1.80 -12.79
N ILE A 43 -8.65 2.65 -12.47
CA ILE A 43 -7.29 2.23 -12.08
C ILE A 43 -7.36 1.26 -10.91
N ARG A 44 -8.08 1.60 -9.84
CA ARG A 44 -8.28 0.72 -8.69
C ARG A 44 -8.89 -0.63 -9.08
N SER A 45 -9.87 -0.62 -10.00
CA SER A 45 -10.48 -1.86 -10.51
C SER A 45 -9.49 -2.71 -11.31
N VAL A 46 -8.63 -2.09 -12.14
CA VAL A 46 -7.58 -2.81 -12.89
C VAL A 46 -6.57 -3.42 -11.92
N LEU A 47 -6.08 -2.67 -10.93
CA LEU A 47 -5.16 -3.18 -9.91
C LEU A 47 -5.73 -4.41 -9.19
N ASN A 48 -7.02 -4.38 -8.81
CA ASN A 48 -7.69 -5.52 -8.17
C ASN A 48 -7.78 -6.76 -9.08
N ILE A 49 -7.83 -6.57 -10.40
CA ILE A 49 -7.80 -7.69 -11.37
C ILE A 49 -6.36 -8.22 -11.49
N GLU A 50 -5.39 -7.32 -11.60
CA GLU A 50 -3.97 -7.66 -11.81
C GLU A 50 -3.36 -8.40 -10.63
N ILE A 51 -3.83 -8.17 -9.40
CA ILE A 51 -3.43 -8.94 -8.20
C ILE A 51 -3.49 -10.47 -8.45
N ASN A 52 -4.45 -10.94 -9.24
CA ASN A 52 -4.63 -12.35 -9.54
C ASN A 52 -3.92 -12.80 -10.84
N SER A 53 -3.15 -11.90 -11.48
CA SER A 53 -2.59 -12.13 -12.82
C SER A 53 -1.08 -12.33 -12.84
N SER A 54 -0.42 -12.40 -11.68
CA SER A 54 1.04 -12.47 -11.55
C SER A 54 1.77 -11.32 -12.26
N ILE A 55 1.11 -10.19 -12.41
CA ILE A 55 1.69 -8.93 -12.85
C ILE A 55 2.20 -8.23 -11.60
N TYR A 56 3.50 -7.96 -11.51
CA TYR A 56 4.11 -7.35 -10.33
C TYR A 56 4.43 -5.87 -10.52
N ARG A 57 4.39 -5.40 -11.76
CA ARG A 57 4.66 -4.02 -12.17
C ARG A 57 3.85 -3.69 -13.42
N ASP A 58 3.25 -2.52 -13.43
CA ASP A 58 2.50 -2.00 -14.57
C ASP A 58 2.96 -0.57 -14.92
N ASP A 59 3.87 -0.48 -15.89
CA ASP A 59 4.45 0.80 -16.31
C ASP A 59 3.42 1.72 -16.99
N GLU A 60 2.34 1.17 -17.57
CA GLU A 60 1.27 1.96 -18.15
C GLU A 60 0.45 2.65 -17.06
N LEU A 61 0.06 1.94 -16.01
CA LEU A 61 -0.63 2.54 -14.86
C LEU A 61 0.26 3.57 -14.13
N GLU A 62 1.55 3.29 -13.97
CA GLU A 62 2.52 4.27 -13.42
C GLU A 62 2.52 5.56 -14.25
N SER A 63 2.56 5.45 -15.58
CA SER A 63 2.54 6.60 -16.49
C SER A 63 1.22 7.38 -16.42
N ILE A 64 0.09 6.69 -16.33
CA ILE A 64 -1.21 7.32 -16.19
C ILE A 64 -1.30 8.08 -14.86
N LEU A 65 -0.84 7.49 -13.75
CA LEU A 65 -0.85 8.13 -12.44
C LEU A 65 0.07 9.36 -12.42
N LEU A 66 1.22 9.30 -13.08
CA LEU A 66 2.09 10.48 -13.25
C LEU A 66 1.37 11.59 -14.03
N LYS A 67 0.69 11.26 -15.14
CA LYS A 67 -0.11 12.23 -15.92
C LYS A 67 -1.22 12.87 -15.09
N ILE A 68 -1.92 12.10 -14.24
CA ILE A 68 -2.91 12.63 -13.30
C ILE A 68 -2.25 13.57 -12.28
N SER A 69 -1.06 13.20 -11.78
CA SER A 69 -0.27 14.06 -10.88
C SER A 69 0.07 15.39 -11.53
N ASP A 70 0.49 15.38 -12.81
CA ASP A 70 0.83 16.59 -13.59
C ASP A 70 -0.39 17.49 -13.84
N ILE A 71 -1.57 16.91 -14.03
CA ILE A 71 -2.82 17.66 -14.21
C ILE A 71 -3.24 18.32 -12.90
N LEU A 72 -3.17 17.59 -11.77
CA LEU A 72 -3.61 18.10 -10.47
C LEU A 72 -2.62 19.07 -9.84
N PHE A 73 -1.33 18.84 -10.07
CA PHE A 73 -0.20 19.57 -9.50
C PHE A 73 0.83 19.85 -10.59
N PRO A 74 0.65 20.87 -11.43
CA PRO A 74 1.50 21.13 -12.60
C PRO A 74 2.96 21.47 -12.24
N GLU A 75 3.19 21.95 -11.02
CA GLU A 75 4.51 22.28 -10.52
C GLU A 75 4.98 21.22 -9.50
N GLU A 76 6.29 20.94 -9.47
CA GLU A 76 6.86 20.16 -8.37
C GLU A 76 6.80 20.96 -7.07
N CYS A 77 6.40 20.30 -5.99
CA CYS A 77 6.42 20.92 -4.69
C CYS A 77 7.80 20.78 -4.06
N LEU A 78 8.52 21.88 -3.98
CA LEU A 78 9.80 21.98 -3.29
C LEU A 78 9.61 22.71 -1.95
N PHE A 79 9.92 22.02 -0.88
CA PHE A 79 9.97 22.60 0.46
C PHE A 79 11.27 22.20 1.17
N HIS A 80 11.65 22.97 2.18
CA HIS A 80 12.73 22.57 3.08
C HIS A 80 12.16 21.62 4.14
N PRO A 81 12.55 20.34 4.16
CA PRO A 81 12.08 19.40 5.16
C PRO A 81 12.40 19.85 6.58
N ILE A 82 11.47 19.62 7.50
CA ILE A 82 11.71 19.82 8.92
C ILE A 82 12.29 18.52 9.48
N GLN A 83 13.50 18.60 10.04
CA GLN A 83 14.15 17.44 10.63
C GLN A 83 13.29 16.84 11.75
N GLY A 84 13.13 15.53 11.73
CA GLY A 84 12.32 14.80 12.70
C GLY A 84 10.80 14.84 12.42
N ASN A 85 10.35 15.42 11.31
CA ASN A 85 8.97 15.28 10.85
C ASN A 85 8.86 14.09 9.90
N TYR A 86 8.09 13.07 10.27
CA TYR A 86 7.86 11.88 9.46
C TYR A 86 6.39 11.74 9.13
N VAL A 87 6.10 11.31 7.89
CA VAL A 87 4.74 10.96 7.46
C VAL A 87 4.65 9.44 7.34
N PHE A 88 3.54 8.88 7.77
CA PHE A 88 3.20 7.47 7.59
C PHE A 88 1.88 7.38 6.82
N CYS A 89 1.95 7.02 5.54
CA CYS A 89 0.79 6.76 4.70
C CYS A 89 0.39 5.29 4.81
N ASP A 90 -0.82 5.03 5.26
CA ASP A 90 -1.35 3.67 5.44
C ASP A 90 -2.72 3.53 4.80
N SER A 91 -2.89 2.55 3.91
CA SER A 91 -4.19 2.25 3.32
C SER A 91 -4.98 1.22 4.11
N MET A 92 -4.34 0.46 4.98
CA MET A 92 -4.95 -0.66 5.69
C MET A 92 -5.36 -0.27 7.12
N MET A 93 -4.43 0.25 7.92
CA MET A 93 -4.61 0.47 9.36
C MET A 93 -5.28 -0.75 10.03
N TRP A 94 -4.62 -1.88 9.96
CA TRP A 94 -5.17 -3.18 10.34
C TRP A 94 -4.38 -3.78 11.51
N ASP A 95 -5.03 -3.94 12.67
CA ASP A 95 -4.39 -4.41 13.91
C ASP A 95 -3.85 -5.84 13.78
N ASP A 96 -4.59 -6.73 13.11
CA ASP A 96 -4.21 -8.14 12.99
C ASP A 96 -2.97 -8.40 12.14
N HIS A 97 -2.47 -7.38 11.43
CA HIS A 97 -1.33 -7.53 10.55
C HIS A 97 0.02 -7.34 11.26
N GLY A 98 0.07 -6.60 12.36
CA GLY A 98 1.26 -6.35 13.17
C GLY A 98 2.37 -5.52 12.55
N LEU A 99 2.42 -5.42 11.22
CA LEU A 99 3.50 -4.72 10.50
C LEU A 99 3.46 -3.20 10.72
N THR A 100 2.26 -2.60 10.68
CA THR A 100 2.07 -1.18 11.00
C THR A 100 2.56 -0.88 12.41
N GLN A 101 2.17 -1.70 13.41
CA GLN A 101 2.57 -1.54 14.80
C GLN A 101 4.09 -1.61 14.97
N GLN A 102 4.75 -2.55 14.29
CA GLN A 102 6.21 -2.69 14.33
C GLN A 102 6.91 -1.41 13.85
N TYR A 103 6.52 -0.88 12.69
CA TYR A 103 7.13 0.33 12.14
C TYR A 103 6.80 1.57 12.96
N LEU A 104 5.53 1.72 13.40
CA LEU A 104 5.13 2.83 14.26
C LEU A 104 5.90 2.83 15.58
N SER A 105 6.01 1.66 16.25
CA SER A 105 6.78 1.53 17.48
C SER A 105 8.24 1.94 17.28
N ALA A 106 8.86 1.50 16.20
CA ALA A 106 10.25 1.86 15.90
C ALA A 106 10.40 3.38 15.66
N ILE A 107 9.49 4.00 14.92
CA ILE A 107 9.50 5.44 14.62
C ILE A 107 9.22 6.25 15.89
N MET A 108 8.25 5.85 16.71
CA MET A 108 7.92 6.51 17.99
C MET A 108 9.10 6.46 18.99
N ASN A 109 9.82 5.34 19.03
CA ASN A 109 11.01 5.19 19.86
C ASN A 109 12.17 6.14 19.46
N MET A 110 12.16 6.64 18.22
CA MET A 110 13.09 7.68 17.78
C MET A 110 12.74 9.08 18.32
N GLY A 111 11.56 9.26 18.92
CA GLY A 111 11.10 10.52 19.47
C GLY A 111 10.74 11.60 18.44
N VAL A 112 10.44 11.23 17.21
CA VAL A 112 10.12 12.12 16.09
C VAL A 112 8.64 12.52 16.05
N ASN A 113 8.31 13.58 15.31
CA ASN A 113 6.91 13.94 15.05
C ASN A 113 6.35 13.06 13.95
N ILE A 114 5.11 12.61 14.08
CA ILE A 114 4.45 11.72 13.14
C ILE A 114 3.15 12.35 12.64
N LEU A 115 3.02 12.48 11.33
CA LEU A 115 1.73 12.67 10.67
C LEU A 115 1.32 11.33 10.06
N TYR A 116 0.31 10.68 10.68
CA TYR A 116 -0.27 9.45 10.17
C TYR A 116 -1.46 9.77 9.27
N ILE A 117 -1.41 9.28 8.02
CA ILE A 117 -2.46 9.50 7.02
C ILE A 117 -3.07 8.16 6.64
N LYS A 118 -4.31 7.91 7.07
CA LYS A 118 -5.09 6.78 6.60
C LYS A 118 -5.71 7.14 5.26
N THR A 119 -5.15 6.60 4.18
CA THR A 119 -5.44 7.01 2.79
C THR A 119 -6.62 6.29 2.17
N GLU A 120 -7.01 5.14 2.74
CA GLU A 120 -8.25 4.44 2.38
C GLU A 120 -8.98 3.99 3.64
N LEU A 121 -10.29 3.84 3.53
CA LEU A 121 -11.10 3.31 4.64
C LEU A 121 -11.25 1.81 4.44
N SER A 122 -10.47 1.06 5.20
CA SER A 122 -10.73 -0.36 5.46
C SER A 122 -11.70 -0.48 6.64
N ASP A 123 -12.52 -1.53 6.64
CA ASP A 123 -13.39 -1.86 7.77
C ASP A 123 -12.69 -2.82 8.76
N HIS A 124 -11.36 -2.90 8.69
CA HIS A 124 -10.58 -3.73 9.60
C HIS A 124 -10.48 -3.11 10.99
N PRO A 125 -10.40 -3.93 12.05
CA PRO A 125 -10.10 -3.47 13.39
C PRO A 125 -8.81 -2.64 13.41
N SER A 126 -8.85 -1.52 14.11
CA SER A 126 -7.72 -0.57 14.17
C SER A 126 -7.60 0.14 15.52
N GLU A 127 -8.18 -0.46 16.56
CA GLU A 127 -8.21 0.12 17.90
C GLU A 127 -6.83 0.17 18.54
N GLU A 128 -5.98 -0.84 18.29
CA GLU A 128 -4.61 -0.88 18.80
C GLU A 128 -3.75 0.21 18.18
N ILE A 129 -3.75 0.28 16.84
CA ILE A 129 -2.99 1.32 16.10
C ILE A 129 -3.49 2.71 16.51
N GLN A 130 -4.81 2.90 16.62
CA GLN A 130 -5.38 4.17 17.08
C GLN A 130 -4.92 4.49 18.50
N SER A 131 -4.97 3.52 19.42
CA SER A 131 -4.51 3.69 20.79
C SER A 131 -3.01 4.02 20.90
N MET A 132 -2.18 3.42 20.03
CA MET A 132 -0.75 3.76 19.94
C MET A 132 -0.56 5.22 19.52
N LEU A 133 -1.28 5.67 18.50
CA LEU A 133 -1.21 7.04 17.99
C LEU A 133 -1.74 8.05 19.01
N ASP A 134 -2.86 7.76 19.68
CA ASP A 134 -3.45 8.64 20.70
C ASP A 134 -2.57 8.82 21.95
N LYS A 135 -1.81 7.79 22.32
CA LYS A 135 -0.87 7.85 23.45
C LYS A 135 0.45 8.55 23.12
N TYR A 136 0.74 8.74 21.85
CA TYR A 136 1.99 9.39 21.43
C TYR A 136 1.77 10.87 21.16
N GLU A 137 2.17 11.73 22.09
CA GLU A 137 1.93 13.19 22.06
C GLU A 137 2.41 13.90 20.79
N LYS A 138 3.36 13.30 20.06
CA LYS A 138 3.92 13.86 18.82
C LYS A 138 3.26 13.29 17.56
N ALA A 139 2.16 12.53 17.68
CA ALA A 139 1.39 12.06 16.54
C ALA A 139 0.20 12.98 16.24
N SER A 140 -0.08 13.15 14.96
CA SER A 140 -1.33 13.68 14.44
C SER A 140 -1.88 12.73 13.38
N VAL A 141 -3.21 12.60 13.31
CA VAL A 141 -3.88 11.61 12.46
C VAL A 141 -4.83 12.30 11.51
N ILE A 142 -4.74 11.95 10.23
CA ILE A 142 -5.71 12.33 9.19
C ILE A 142 -6.32 11.05 8.63
N LYS A 143 -7.66 10.99 8.64
CA LYS A 143 -8.42 9.90 8.03
C LYS A 143 -9.22 10.43 6.86
N ILE A 144 -9.02 9.85 5.68
CA ILE A 144 -9.80 10.20 4.49
C ILE A 144 -11.21 9.61 4.64
N SER A 145 -12.24 10.43 4.44
CA SER A 145 -13.63 9.97 4.53
C SER A 145 -14.04 9.15 3.31
N LYS A 146 -14.84 8.10 3.52
CA LYS A 146 -15.42 7.27 2.44
C LYS A 146 -16.26 8.09 1.44
N ASP A 147 -16.88 9.16 1.90
CA ASP A 147 -17.74 10.01 1.08
C ASP A 147 -16.98 11.06 0.27
N THR A 148 -15.67 11.19 0.51
CA THR A 148 -14.83 12.13 -0.21
C THR A 148 -14.47 11.56 -1.58
N ASP A 149 -14.62 12.36 -2.64
CA ASP A 149 -14.15 11.95 -3.96
C ASP A 149 -12.61 11.86 -4.01
N PHE A 150 -12.09 11.09 -4.95
CA PHE A 150 -10.66 10.78 -5.01
C PHE A 150 -9.80 12.03 -5.23
N VAL A 151 -10.25 12.96 -6.07
CA VAL A 151 -9.50 14.21 -6.34
C VAL A 151 -9.40 15.05 -5.08
N LYS A 152 -10.50 15.19 -4.32
CA LYS A 152 -10.49 15.92 -3.03
C LYS A 152 -9.61 15.20 -2.00
N SER A 153 -9.65 13.87 -1.97
CA SER A 153 -8.76 13.08 -1.11
C SER A 153 -7.29 13.31 -1.43
N ILE A 154 -6.94 13.29 -2.72
CA ILE A 154 -5.58 13.57 -3.20
C ILE A 154 -5.15 14.98 -2.80
N GLN A 155 -6.01 16.00 -2.98
CA GLN A 155 -5.71 17.38 -2.59
C GLN A 155 -5.50 17.52 -1.08
N LEU A 156 -6.32 16.83 -0.27
CA LEU A 156 -6.16 16.83 1.19
C LEU A 156 -4.82 16.21 1.60
N ILE A 157 -4.48 15.03 1.06
CA ILE A 157 -3.21 14.35 1.36
C ILE A 157 -2.03 15.25 0.96
N TYR A 158 -2.07 15.80 -0.27
CA TYR A 158 -1.01 16.67 -0.78
C TYR A 158 -0.79 17.89 0.11
N ASN A 159 -1.86 18.66 0.40
CA ASN A 159 -1.77 19.86 1.24
C ASN A 159 -1.23 19.53 2.64
N SER A 160 -1.68 18.42 3.22
CA SER A 160 -1.21 18.00 4.55
C SER A 160 0.28 17.66 4.56
N ILE A 161 0.79 16.99 3.53
CA ILE A 161 2.22 16.67 3.41
C ILE A 161 3.04 17.94 3.19
N VAL A 162 2.58 18.83 2.31
CA VAL A 162 3.26 20.09 2.00
C VAL A 162 3.34 21.01 3.22
N GLU A 163 2.25 21.14 3.98
CA GLU A 163 2.22 21.91 5.21
C GLU A 163 3.12 21.32 6.29
N TYR A 164 3.12 19.98 6.42
CA TYR A 164 3.90 19.28 7.43
C TYR A 164 5.40 19.24 7.13
N ARG A 165 5.81 19.36 5.86
CA ARG A 165 7.20 19.37 5.37
C ARG A 165 8.04 18.22 5.91
N PRO A 166 7.67 16.95 5.66
CA PRO A 166 8.35 15.81 6.24
C PRO A 166 9.77 15.64 5.71
N GLU A 167 10.68 15.17 6.58
CA GLU A 167 12.00 14.68 6.22
C GLU A 167 11.88 13.31 5.53
N LYS A 168 11.00 12.44 6.07
CA LYS A 168 10.78 11.07 5.58
C LYS A 168 9.30 10.76 5.44
N ILE A 169 8.99 9.97 4.43
CA ILE A 169 7.64 9.46 4.17
C ILE A 169 7.71 7.94 4.12
N PHE A 170 6.97 7.26 4.99
CA PHE A 170 6.80 5.81 4.99
C PHE A 170 5.49 5.48 4.29
N ILE A 171 5.56 4.62 3.29
CA ILE A 171 4.44 4.22 2.43
C ILE A 171 4.10 2.77 2.74
N HIS A 172 3.04 2.55 3.51
CA HIS A 172 2.46 1.25 3.85
C HIS A 172 1.07 1.17 3.22
N SER A 173 1.02 1.23 1.89
CA SER A 173 -0.21 1.47 1.17
C SER A 173 -0.22 0.84 -0.22
N PHE A 174 -1.41 0.38 -0.63
CA PHE A 174 -1.74 -0.01 -2.00
C PHE A 174 -2.55 1.07 -2.75
N SER A 175 -2.79 2.21 -2.11
CA SER A 175 -3.63 3.25 -2.68
C SER A 175 -2.94 3.95 -3.85
N CYS A 176 -3.63 4.04 -4.98
CA CYS A 176 -3.17 4.86 -6.10
C CYS A 176 -3.24 6.38 -5.78
N LEU A 177 -3.99 6.78 -4.75
CA LEU A 177 -4.10 8.19 -4.34
C LEU A 177 -2.77 8.70 -3.80
N ASP A 178 -2.08 7.88 -2.99
CA ASP A 178 -0.75 8.21 -2.46
C ASP A 178 0.25 8.40 -3.58
N VAL A 179 0.20 7.53 -4.59
CA VAL A 179 1.12 7.58 -5.74
C VAL A 179 0.98 8.89 -6.50
N VAL A 180 -0.27 9.35 -6.74
CA VAL A 180 -0.53 10.64 -7.40
C VAL A 180 0.10 11.80 -6.62
N VAL A 181 -0.01 11.79 -5.29
CA VAL A 181 0.60 12.81 -4.42
C VAL A 181 2.13 12.70 -4.44
N LEU A 182 2.65 11.51 -4.19
CA LEU A 182 4.08 11.29 -3.96
C LEU A 182 4.93 11.46 -5.22
N ASN A 183 4.34 11.34 -6.40
CA ASN A 183 5.00 11.73 -7.65
C ASN A 183 5.41 13.21 -7.68
N LYS A 184 4.78 14.06 -6.86
CA LYS A 184 5.05 15.51 -6.79
C LYS A 184 5.83 15.94 -5.53
N ILE A 185 6.13 15.02 -4.63
CA ILE A 185 6.88 15.30 -3.41
C ILE A 185 8.30 14.76 -3.55
N ALA A 186 9.21 15.58 -4.06
CA ALA A 186 10.62 15.23 -4.24
C ALA A 186 11.51 15.65 -3.04
N SER A 187 11.01 16.53 -2.16
CA SER A 187 11.78 17.08 -1.03
C SER A 187 12.02 16.10 0.12
N SER A 188 11.27 14.99 0.19
CA SER A 188 11.35 13.98 1.26
C SER A 188 11.91 12.67 0.73
N ILE A 189 12.57 11.90 1.60
CA ILE A 189 12.99 10.53 1.29
C ILE A 189 11.77 9.61 1.49
N ARG A 190 11.40 8.85 0.45
CA ARG A 190 10.20 8.01 0.41
C ARG A 190 10.59 6.54 0.56
N TYR A 191 10.19 5.96 1.70
CA TYR A 191 10.40 4.58 2.07
C TYR A 191 9.13 3.79 1.80
N ARG A 192 9.17 2.78 0.94
CA ARG A 192 8.04 1.85 0.78
C ARG A 192 8.25 0.63 1.65
N ILE A 193 7.29 0.36 2.51
CA ILE A 193 7.16 -0.89 3.25
C ILE A 193 6.36 -1.84 2.36
N ASN A 194 6.98 -2.92 1.88
CA ASN A 194 6.29 -3.84 0.98
C ASN A 194 5.27 -4.68 1.75
N LEU A 195 4.02 -4.31 1.62
CA LEU A 195 2.90 -4.94 2.31
C LEU A 195 2.48 -6.27 1.68
N GLY A 196 2.72 -6.44 0.39
CA GLY A 196 2.30 -7.64 -0.34
C GLY A 196 3.28 -8.04 -1.42
N SER A 197 4.17 -8.97 -1.08
CA SER A 197 5.22 -9.43 -1.97
C SER A 197 4.68 -10.03 -3.27
N HIS A 198 3.52 -10.69 -3.20
CA HIS A 198 2.85 -11.36 -4.32
C HIS A 198 1.83 -10.48 -5.06
N LEU A 199 1.59 -9.26 -4.60
CA LEU A 199 0.55 -8.39 -5.16
C LEU A 199 1.10 -7.45 -6.24
N THR A 200 0.22 -7.02 -7.15
CA THR A 200 0.45 -5.86 -8.00
C THR A 200 0.22 -4.60 -7.19
N TRP A 201 1.14 -3.67 -7.26
CA TRP A 201 0.97 -2.34 -6.72
C TRP A 201 1.72 -1.30 -7.55
N VAL A 202 1.32 -0.07 -7.45
CA VAL A 202 1.89 1.09 -8.14
C VAL A 202 2.68 1.98 -7.20
N GLY A 203 3.51 2.87 -7.74
CA GLY A 203 4.33 3.81 -6.97
C GLY A 203 5.80 3.42 -6.91
N ILE A 204 6.28 2.60 -7.84
CA ILE A 204 7.71 2.28 -7.98
C ILE A 204 8.49 3.57 -8.27
N ASN A 205 7.98 4.44 -9.12
CA ASN A 205 8.63 5.67 -9.54
C ASN A 205 8.71 6.73 -8.44
N CYS A 206 7.81 6.69 -7.46
CA CYS A 206 7.84 7.57 -6.29
C CYS A 206 8.40 6.91 -5.02
N THR A 207 9.18 5.84 -5.17
CA THR A 207 9.85 5.12 -4.07
C THR A 207 11.35 5.30 -4.16
N ASP A 208 11.98 5.84 -3.13
CA ASP A 208 13.43 6.03 -3.07
C ASP A 208 14.13 4.83 -2.44
N ILE A 209 13.50 4.23 -1.42
CA ILE A 209 14.02 3.09 -0.67
C ILE A 209 12.90 2.06 -0.47
N MET A 210 13.21 0.79 -0.76
CA MET A 210 12.33 -0.36 -0.56
C MET A 210 12.70 -1.09 0.72
N LEU A 211 11.70 -1.35 1.56
CA LEU A 211 11.84 -2.13 2.78
C LEU A 211 11.07 -3.45 2.62
N GLU A 212 11.82 -4.55 2.56
CA GLU A 212 11.29 -5.91 2.43
C GLU A 212 11.41 -6.65 3.75
N PHE A 213 10.45 -7.48 4.10
CA PHE A 213 10.49 -8.22 5.36
C PHE A 213 10.96 -9.67 5.20
N ASP A 214 10.97 -10.21 3.97
CA ASP A 214 11.39 -11.58 3.68
C ASP A 214 12.22 -11.70 2.38
N ASP A 215 12.77 -12.89 2.14
CA ASP A 215 13.58 -13.19 0.96
C ASP A 215 12.73 -13.30 -0.31
N PHE A 216 11.48 -13.75 -0.20
CA PHE A 216 10.57 -13.85 -1.32
C PHE A 216 10.22 -12.45 -1.86
N GLY A 217 9.78 -11.53 -0.99
CA GLY A 217 9.49 -10.15 -1.36
C GLY A 217 10.71 -9.44 -1.94
N TYR A 218 11.88 -9.64 -1.32
CA TYR A 218 13.13 -9.08 -1.84
C TYR A 218 13.43 -9.56 -3.26
N THR A 219 13.29 -10.87 -3.52
CA THR A 219 13.52 -11.46 -4.84
C THR A 219 12.51 -10.94 -5.87
N VAL A 220 11.22 -10.90 -5.51
CA VAL A 220 10.17 -10.37 -6.40
C VAL A 220 10.41 -8.89 -6.73
N SER A 221 10.75 -8.08 -5.76
CA SER A 221 11.01 -6.65 -5.99
C SER A 221 12.25 -6.43 -6.85
N LEU A 222 13.29 -7.25 -6.69
CA LEU A 222 14.48 -7.21 -7.52
C LEU A 222 14.22 -7.68 -8.96
N GLU A 223 13.63 -8.87 -9.14
CA GLU A 223 13.55 -9.55 -10.43
C GLU A 223 12.30 -9.20 -11.24
N LYS A 224 11.17 -9.01 -10.56
CA LYS A 224 9.88 -8.78 -11.22
C LYS A 224 9.49 -7.32 -11.28
N ARG A 225 9.79 -6.54 -10.23
CA ARG A 225 9.55 -5.10 -10.21
C ARG A 225 10.74 -4.29 -10.69
N CYS A 226 11.90 -4.95 -10.89
CA CYS A 226 13.14 -4.33 -11.35
C CYS A 226 13.58 -3.15 -10.47
N PHE A 227 13.36 -3.26 -9.14
CA PHE A 227 13.77 -2.22 -8.22
C PHE A 227 15.29 -2.27 -7.98
N PRO A 228 16.00 -1.13 -7.89
CA PRO A 228 17.46 -1.11 -7.77
C PRO A 228 17.94 -1.77 -6.47
N LYS A 229 18.81 -2.77 -6.57
CA LYS A 229 19.33 -3.55 -5.43
C LYS A 229 19.97 -2.68 -4.35
N ASN A 230 20.67 -1.62 -4.71
CA ASN A 230 21.34 -0.71 -3.78
C ASN A 230 20.39 0.22 -3.01
N LYS A 231 19.10 0.19 -3.34
CA LYS A 231 18.02 0.93 -2.66
C LYS A 231 17.05 0.00 -1.91
N MET A 232 17.40 -1.28 -1.77
CA MET A 232 16.58 -2.28 -1.10
C MET A 232 17.21 -2.70 0.21
N PHE A 233 16.41 -2.77 1.26
CA PHE A 233 16.81 -3.24 2.57
C PHE A 233 15.85 -4.31 3.07
N LYS A 234 16.40 -5.35 3.69
CA LYS A 234 15.60 -6.39 4.33
C LYS A 234 15.50 -6.09 5.82
N LEU A 235 14.30 -5.84 6.29
CA LEU A 235 13.96 -5.62 7.69
C LEU A 235 13.00 -6.74 8.11
N PRO A 236 13.48 -7.74 8.88
CA PRO A 236 12.65 -8.86 9.29
C PRO A 236 11.40 -8.41 10.04
N PHE A 237 10.31 -9.12 9.79
CA PHE A 237 9.09 -8.95 10.57
C PHE A 237 9.25 -9.60 11.94
N TYR A 238 9.04 -8.80 12.98
CA TYR A 238 8.98 -9.29 14.35
C TYR A 238 7.55 -9.09 14.84
N PRO A 239 6.77 -10.17 14.96
CA PRO A 239 5.40 -10.04 15.43
C PRO A 239 5.40 -9.40 16.82
N VAL A 240 4.47 -8.48 17.06
CA VAL A 240 4.18 -7.99 18.40
C VAL A 240 3.60 -9.19 19.16
N LEU A 241 4.42 -9.76 20.04
CA LEU A 241 3.96 -10.87 20.86
C LEU A 241 2.99 -10.33 21.90
N ASP A 242 1.76 -10.81 21.88
CA ASP A 242 0.85 -10.64 22.99
C ASP A 242 1.45 -11.33 24.22
N SER A 243 1.41 -10.66 25.38
CA SER A 243 1.92 -11.19 26.63
C SER A 243 1.09 -12.38 27.18
N HIS A 244 0.04 -12.78 26.47
CA HIS A 244 -0.71 -13.98 26.81
C HIS A 244 0.16 -15.21 26.58
N CYS A 245 0.50 -15.87 27.69
CA CYS A 245 1.16 -17.17 27.62
C CYS A 245 0.28 -18.14 26.85
N PHE A 246 0.88 -18.84 25.88
CA PHE A 246 0.22 -19.98 25.27
C PHE A 246 -0.05 -21.04 26.36
N GLU A 247 -1.33 -21.26 26.68
CA GLU A 247 -1.74 -22.20 27.72
C GLU A 247 -1.79 -23.67 27.23
N GLY A 248 -1.43 -23.90 25.97
CA GLY A 248 -1.49 -25.21 25.33
C GLY A 248 -2.82 -25.44 24.58
N PHE A 249 -3.01 -26.67 24.16
CA PHE A 249 -4.26 -27.11 23.53
C PHE A 249 -5.12 -27.81 24.60
N ASP A 250 -6.42 -27.53 24.65
CA ASP A 250 -7.38 -28.12 25.61
C ASP A 250 -7.61 -29.64 25.45
N PHE A 251 -7.03 -30.23 24.43
CA PHE A 251 -7.20 -31.66 24.14
C PHE A 251 -5.84 -32.33 23.95
N PRO A 252 -5.67 -33.57 24.41
CA PRO A 252 -4.45 -34.29 24.15
C PRO A 252 -4.31 -34.55 22.66
N LEU A 253 -3.18 -34.15 22.07
CA LEU A 253 -2.82 -34.55 20.71
C LEU A 253 -2.64 -36.05 20.70
N GLN A 254 -3.32 -36.77 19.81
CA GLN A 254 -3.14 -38.21 19.64
C GLN A 254 -1.77 -38.50 19.05
N GLU A 255 -1.21 -39.65 19.37
CA GLU A 255 0.03 -40.12 18.76
C GLU A 255 -0.10 -40.13 17.21
N GLY A 256 0.82 -39.49 16.52
CA GLY A 256 0.77 -39.35 15.08
C GLY A 256 -0.05 -38.13 14.56
N ALA A 257 -0.54 -37.26 15.45
CA ALA A 257 -1.20 -36.02 15.03
C ALA A 257 -0.23 -35.12 14.28
N VAL A 258 -0.69 -34.58 13.15
CA VAL A 258 0.04 -33.58 12.34
C VAL A 258 -0.57 -32.21 12.60
N LEU A 259 0.24 -31.29 13.11
CA LEU A 259 -0.15 -29.89 13.25
C LEU A 259 0.12 -29.17 11.92
N MET A 260 -0.93 -28.63 11.33
CA MET A 260 -0.82 -27.79 10.16
C MET A 260 -1.08 -26.34 10.56
N PHE A 261 -0.11 -25.48 10.33
CA PHE A 261 -0.27 -24.04 10.47
C PHE A 261 -0.58 -23.47 9.09
N THR A 262 -1.73 -22.85 8.96
CA THR A 262 -2.11 -22.12 7.76
C THR A 262 -2.25 -20.66 8.14
N GLY A 263 -1.66 -19.77 7.34
CA GLY A 263 -1.82 -18.33 7.46
C GLY A 263 -2.29 -17.77 6.13
N ASN A 264 -2.99 -16.67 6.15
CA ASN A 264 -3.16 -15.86 4.95
C ASN A 264 -1.82 -15.18 4.68
N LEU A 265 -1.21 -15.54 3.56
CA LEU A 265 -0.03 -14.87 3.01
C LEU A 265 -0.45 -13.63 2.24
#